data_aedde3775d596fac2c698834953c6a5b
#
_entry.id   aedde3775d596fac2c698834953c6a5b
#
_cell.length_a   1.000
_cell.length_b   1.000
_cell.length_c   1.000
_cell.angle_alpha   90.00
_cell.angle_beta   90.00
_cell.angle_gamma   90.00
#
_symmetry.space_group_name_H-M   'P 1'
#
loop_
_entity.id
_entity.type
_entity.pdbx_description
1 polymer ?
#
loop_
_entity_poly.entity_id
_entity_poly.type
_entity_poly.pdbx_seq_one_letter_code
_entity_poly.pdbx_strand_id
1 'polypeptide(L)'
;MSSKLNYLTRSNADGFAIGLSSICIVHCLVMPLLLVLFPSALVSFFADESVHRLAVFFAVPISVFALTLGCGSHKRFWVLAMGVVGISLLLLPLFLPNEATEKLLTVSGAMLIATSHLMNMKICRSLDCHNVGELES
;
A
#
# COMPACT_ATOMS: atom_id res chain seq x y z
N MET A 1 23.41 -8.35 14.97
CA MET A 1 22.58 -7.19 15.34
C MET A 1 22.03 -6.44 14.12
N SER A 2 22.80 -6.30 13.07
CA SER A 2 22.38 -5.62 11.81
C SER A 2 21.21 -6.31 11.07
N SER A 3 21.16 -7.64 11.00
CA SER A 3 20.11 -8.39 10.30
C SER A 3 18.72 -8.25 10.94
N LYS A 4 18.65 -8.29 12.27
CA LYS A 4 17.38 -8.08 13.01
C LYS A 4 16.85 -6.66 12.84
N LEU A 5 17.72 -5.66 12.83
CA LEU A 5 17.33 -4.26 12.63
C LEU A 5 16.75 -4.06 11.21
N ASN A 6 17.40 -4.62 10.20
CA ASN A 6 16.92 -4.56 8.82
C ASN A 6 15.56 -5.26 8.65
N TYR A 7 15.34 -6.39 9.32
CA TYR A 7 14.06 -7.10 9.31
C TYR A 7 12.93 -6.28 9.92
N LEU A 8 13.17 -5.70 11.12
CA LEU A 8 12.16 -4.88 11.79
C LEU A 8 11.78 -3.63 10.97
N THR A 9 12.77 -2.98 10.35
CA THR A 9 12.52 -1.82 9.49
C THR A 9 11.68 -2.20 8.27
N ARG A 10 11.95 -3.34 7.63
CA ARG A 10 11.18 -3.84 6.48
C ARG A 10 9.75 -4.21 6.87
N SER A 11 9.60 -4.99 7.93
CA SER A 11 8.27 -5.41 8.42
C SER A 11 7.41 -4.21 8.81
N ASN A 12 7.99 -3.19 9.41
CA ASN A 12 7.28 -1.97 9.76
C ASN A 12 6.90 -1.16 8.51
N ALA A 13 7.79 -1.02 7.53
CA ALA A 13 7.52 -0.31 6.28
C ALA A 13 6.39 -0.99 5.48
N ASP A 14 6.40 -2.32 5.37
CA ASP A 14 5.30 -3.08 4.74
C ASP A 14 3.99 -2.94 5.53
N GLY A 15 4.05 -2.99 6.87
CA GLY A 15 2.88 -2.78 7.73
C GLY A 15 2.27 -1.39 7.54
N PHE A 16 3.08 -0.36 7.45
CA PHE A 16 2.64 1.01 7.14
C PHE A 16 1.98 1.11 5.77
N ALA A 17 2.58 0.52 4.75
CA ALA A 17 2.04 0.53 3.39
C ALA A 17 0.69 -0.20 3.30
N ILE A 18 0.53 -1.34 3.99
CA ILE A 18 -0.74 -2.08 4.09
C ILE A 18 -1.80 -1.24 4.81
N GLY A 19 -1.43 -0.61 5.94
CA GLY A 19 -2.33 0.26 6.69
C GLY A 19 -2.84 1.43 5.84
N LEU A 20 -1.94 2.10 5.12
CA LEU A 20 -2.28 3.21 4.25
C LEU A 20 -3.18 2.78 3.09
N SER A 21 -2.90 1.64 2.45
CA SER A 21 -3.75 1.07 1.40
C SER A 21 -5.15 0.72 1.94
N SER A 22 -5.24 0.18 3.16
CA SER A 22 -6.52 -0.12 3.81
C SER A 22 -7.32 1.15 4.09
N ILE A 23 -6.68 2.20 4.56
CA ILE A 23 -7.30 3.52 4.77
C ILE A 23 -7.83 4.07 3.44
N CYS A 24 -7.06 3.99 2.36
CA CYS A 24 -7.51 4.43 1.04
C CYS A 24 -8.77 3.68 0.58
N ILE A 25 -8.81 2.35 0.74
CA ILE A 25 -9.98 1.54 0.38
C ILE A 25 -11.21 1.96 1.19
N VAL A 26 -11.07 2.05 2.52
CA VAL A 26 -12.16 2.46 3.42
C VAL A 26 -12.64 3.86 3.06
N HIS A 27 -11.73 4.80 2.85
CA HIS A 27 -12.05 6.18 2.46
C HIS A 27 -12.87 6.21 1.16
N CYS A 28 -12.40 5.56 0.10
CA CYS A 28 -13.08 5.56 -1.20
C CYS A 28 -14.46 4.90 -1.19
N LEU A 29 -14.68 3.90 -0.32
CA LEU A 29 -15.95 3.19 -0.22
C LEU A 29 -16.93 3.84 0.77
N VAL A 30 -16.43 4.33 1.89
CA VAL A 30 -17.27 4.83 3.00
C VAL A 30 -17.63 6.30 2.81
N MET A 31 -16.74 7.13 2.27
CA MET A 31 -17.00 8.57 2.13
C MET A 31 -18.22 8.90 1.27
N PRO A 32 -18.45 8.30 0.10
CA PRO A 32 -19.66 8.54 -0.68
C PRO A 32 -20.93 8.19 0.09
N LEU A 33 -20.90 7.10 0.87
CA LEU A 33 -22.04 6.68 1.69
C LEU A 33 -22.32 7.68 2.83
N LEU A 34 -21.25 8.16 3.48
CA LEU A 34 -21.39 9.17 4.56
C LEU A 34 -21.90 10.50 4.03
N LEU A 35 -21.52 10.93 2.84
CA LEU A 35 -22.05 12.15 2.22
C LEU A 35 -23.56 12.07 1.98
N VAL A 36 -24.06 10.89 1.60
CA VAL A 36 -25.50 10.69 1.37
C VAL A 36 -26.27 10.64 2.70
N LEU A 37 -25.72 9.96 3.71
CA LEU A 37 -26.39 9.76 5.00
C LEU A 37 -26.26 10.95 5.95
N PHE A 38 -25.11 11.62 5.93
CA PHE A 38 -24.75 12.72 6.82
C PHE A 38 -24.08 13.87 6.05
N PRO A 39 -24.83 14.67 5.29
CA PRO A 39 -24.27 15.79 4.52
C PRO A 39 -23.84 16.92 5.47
N SER A 40 -22.67 16.81 6.03
CA SER A 40 -22.07 17.81 6.91
C SER A 40 -20.82 18.41 6.28
N ALA A 41 -20.46 19.64 6.66
CA ALA A 41 -19.24 20.29 6.20
C ALA A 41 -17.97 19.48 6.50
N LEU A 42 -17.96 18.76 7.63
CA LEU A 42 -16.84 17.90 8.01
C LEU A 42 -16.70 16.70 7.08
N VAL A 43 -17.80 16.02 6.74
CA VAL A 43 -17.79 14.89 5.81
C VAL A 43 -17.39 15.36 4.42
N SER A 44 -17.90 16.51 3.97
CA SER A 44 -17.52 17.14 2.68
C SER A 44 -16.04 17.44 2.61
N PHE A 45 -15.44 17.94 3.70
CA PHE A 45 -14.00 18.19 3.76
C PHE A 45 -13.16 16.92 3.58
N PHE A 46 -13.52 15.84 4.26
CA PHE A 46 -12.80 14.56 4.11
C PHE A 46 -13.08 13.84 2.78
N ALA A 47 -14.18 14.13 2.13
CA ALA A 47 -14.51 13.62 0.80
C ALA A 47 -13.88 14.42 -0.33
N ASP A 48 -13.21 15.53 0.00
CA ASP A 48 -12.55 16.37 -0.99
C ASP A 48 -11.40 15.63 -1.70
N GLU A 49 -11.30 15.84 -3.00
CA GLU A 49 -10.28 15.22 -3.85
C GLU A 49 -8.86 15.55 -3.39
N SER A 50 -8.65 16.68 -2.74
CA SER A 50 -7.35 17.10 -2.20
C SER A 50 -6.84 16.15 -1.13
N VAL A 51 -7.72 15.62 -0.28
CA VAL A 51 -7.37 14.64 0.75
C VAL A 51 -6.91 13.33 0.09
N HIS A 52 -7.60 12.89 -0.97
CA HIS A 52 -7.20 11.71 -1.73
C HIS A 52 -5.83 11.90 -2.40
N ARG A 53 -5.61 13.02 -3.07
CA ARG A 53 -4.32 13.37 -3.70
C ARG A 53 -3.18 13.39 -2.69
N LEU A 54 -3.42 13.95 -1.49
CA LEU A 54 -2.44 13.98 -0.41
C LEU A 54 -2.09 12.57 0.07
N ALA A 55 -3.10 11.71 0.25
CA ALA A 55 -2.90 10.31 0.64
C ALA A 55 -2.04 9.55 -0.39
N VAL A 56 -2.33 9.71 -1.69
CA VAL A 56 -1.55 9.10 -2.77
C VAL A 56 -0.11 9.63 -2.78
N PHE A 57 0.08 10.93 -2.55
CA PHE A 57 1.41 11.56 -2.49
C PHE A 57 2.32 10.93 -1.42
N PHE A 58 1.76 10.53 -0.27
CA PHE A 58 2.51 9.83 0.76
C PHE A 58 2.59 8.32 0.52
N ALA A 59 1.52 7.71 0.01
CA ALA A 59 1.47 6.26 -0.21
C ALA A 59 2.51 5.78 -1.23
N VAL A 60 2.69 6.51 -2.32
CA VAL A 60 3.60 6.13 -3.41
C VAL A 60 5.05 6.01 -2.94
N PRO A 61 5.69 7.03 -2.34
CA PRO A 61 7.07 6.91 -1.91
C PRO A 61 7.27 5.86 -0.82
N ILE A 62 6.32 5.71 0.12
CA ILE A 62 6.38 4.68 1.16
C ILE A 62 6.33 3.29 0.53
N SER A 63 5.45 3.06 -0.43
CA SER A 63 5.31 1.78 -1.13
C SER A 63 6.56 1.45 -1.95
N VAL A 64 7.10 2.40 -2.70
CA VAL A 64 8.34 2.22 -3.46
C VAL A 64 9.49 1.86 -2.53
N PHE A 65 9.65 2.58 -1.43
CA PHE A 65 10.69 2.33 -0.45
C PHE A 65 10.57 0.93 0.17
N ALA A 66 9.38 0.54 0.65
CA ALA A 66 9.14 -0.75 1.27
C ALA A 66 9.37 -1.93 0.31
N LEU A 67 8.87 -1.83 -0.94
CA LEU A 67 9.03 -2.87 -1.95
C LEU A 67 10.48 -3.03 -2.42
N THR A 68 11.22 -1.94 -2.57
CA THR A 68 12.63 -1.99 -2.96
C THR A 68 13.50 -2.63 -1.88
N LEU A 69 13.24 -2.33 -0.61
CA LEU A 69 13.91 -3.00 0.51
C LEU A 69 13.65 -4.51 0.52
N GLY A 70 12.40 -4.93 0.32
CA GLY A 70 12.03 -6.34 0.27
C GLY A 70 12.64 -7.05 -0.94
N CYS A 71 12.53 -6.46 -2.14
CA CYS A 71 13.08 -7.03 -3.37
C CYS A 71 14.61 -7.24 -3.29
N GLY A 72 15.33 -6.34 -2.63
CA GLY A 72 16.77 -6.48 -2.37
C GLY A 72 17.11 -7.74 -1.56
N SER A 73 16.17 -8.25 -0.75
CA SER A 73 16.38 -9.44 0.08
C SER A 73 16.07 -10.76 -0.65
N HIS A 74 14.95 -10.85 -1.37
CA HIS A 74 14.48 -12.12 -1.94
C HIS A 74 14.53 -12.20 -3.47
N LYS A 75 14.89 -11.11 -4.16
CA LYS A 75 15.00 -11.02 -5.63
C LYS A 75 13.75 -11.51 -6.40
N ARG A 76 12.57 -11.50 -5.79
CA ARG A 76 11.32 -11.91 -6.44
C ARG A 76 10.67 -10.72 -7.14
N PHE A 77 11.08 -10.48 -8.37
CA PHE A 77 10.61 -9.37 -9.20
C PHE A 77 9.09 -9.36 -9.45
N TRP A 78 8.42 -10.49 -9.30
CA TRP A 78 6.97 -10.58 -9.42
C TRP A 78 6.23 -9.70 -8.39
N VAL A 79 6.69 -9.70 -7.14
CA VAL A 79 6.11 -8.87 -6.07
C VAL A 79 6.29 -7.38 -6.39
N LEU A 80 7.48 -7.03 -6.89
CA LEU A 80 7.76 -5.66 -7.33
C LEU A 80 6.86 -5.27 -8.52
N ALA A 81 6.70 -6.14 -9.51
CA ALA A 81 5.84 -5.89 -10.66
C ALA A 81 4.37 -5.65 -10.24
N MET A 82 3.83 -6.45 -9.33
CA MET A 82 2.50 -6.22 -8.75
C MET A 82 2.40 -4.84 -8.08
N GLY A 83 3.40 -4.46 -7.30
CA GLY A 83 3.45 -3.15 -6.66
C GLY A 83 3.48 -2.00 -7.66
N VAL A 84 4.29 -2.11 -8.72
CA VAL A 84 4.36 -1.11 -9.79
C VAL A 84 3.02 -0.97 -10.51
N VAL A 85 2.36 -2.07 -10.85
CA VAL A 85 1.01 -2.04 -11.46
C VAL A 85 0.02 -1.37 -10.51
N GLY A 86 0.03 -1.72 -9.22
CA GLY A 86 -0.83 -1.11 -8.22
C GLY A 86 -0.62 0.40 -8.09
N ILE A 87 0.63 0.86 -8.04
CA ILE A 87 0.98 2.29 -8.02
C ILE A 87 0.50 2.99 -9.30
N SER A 88 0.67 2.37 -10.45
CA SER A 88 0.20 2.93 -11.73
C SER A 88 -1.32 3.11 -11.74
N LEU A 89 -2.07 2.12 -11.21
CA LEU A 89 -3.53 2.22 -11.06
C LEU A 89 -3.95 3.30 -10.04
N LEU A 90 -3.12 3.61 -9.04
CA LEU A 90 -3.37 4.68 -8.08
C LEU A 90 -3.11 6.07 -8.68
N LEU A 91 -2.12 6.19 -9.57
CA LEU A 91 -1.75 7.46 -10.20
C LEU A 91 -2.63 7.81 -11.41
N LEU A 92 -3.10 6.81 -12.14
CA LEU A 92 -3.89 7.01 -13.36
C LEU A 92 -5.16 7.84 -13.14
N PRO A 93 -5.94 7.65 -12.05
CA PRO A 93 -7.12 8.45 -11.76
C PRO A 93 -6.88 9.95 -11.66
N LEU A 94 -5.70 10.38 -11.23
CA LEU A 94 -5.36 11.81 -11.09
C LEU A 94 -5.46 12.58 -12.43
N PHE A 95 -5.49 11.86 -13.55
CA PHE A 95 -5.57 12.40 -14.90
C PHE A 95 -6.91 12.14 -15.59
N LEU A 96 -7.85 11.46 -14.90
CA LEU A 96 -9.14 11.08 -15.49
C LEU A 96 -10.28 11.85 -14.81
N PRO A 97 -11.20 12.46 -15.60
CA PRO A 97 -12.27 13.30 -15.05
C PRO A 97 -13.51 12.50 -14.59
N ASN A 98 -13.47 11.16 -14.59
CA ASN A 98 -14.63 10.32 -14.29
C ASN A 98 -14.55 9.72 -12.88
N GLU A 99 -15.41 10.17 -11.98
CA GLU A 99 -15.47 9.76 -10.57
C GLU A 99 -15.64 8.23 -10.37
N ALA A 100 -16.48 7.58 -11.17
CA ALA A 100 -16.67 6.13 -11.05
C ALA A 100 -15.42 5.35 -11.45
N THR A 101 -14.75 5.77 -12.52
CA THR A 101 -13.47 5.18 -12.97
C THR A 101 -12.37 5.44 -11.95
N GLU A 102 -12.33 6.62 -11.38
CA GLU A 102 -11.38 6.98 -10.30
C GLU A 102 -11.51 6.03 -9.12
N LYS A 103 -12.72 5.83 -8.59
CA LYS A 103 -12.97 4.93 -7.46
C LYS A 103 -12.56 3.48 -7.77
N LEU A 104 -12.92 2.97 -8.94
CA LEU A 104 -12.58 1.60 -9.34
C LEU A 104 -11.06 1.39 -9.45
N LEU A 105 -10.36 2.32 -10.10
CA LEU A 105 -8.91 2.23 -10.27
C LEU A 105 -8.18 2.37 -8.93
N THR A 106 -8.62 3.30 -8.08
CA THR A 106 -8.03 3.51 -6.76
C THR A 106 -8.19 2.29 -5.87
N VAL A 107 -9.40 1.72 -5.79
CA VAL A 107 -9.66 0.52 -4.98
C VAL A 107 -8.84 -0.67 -5.52
N SER A 108 -8.84 -0.89 -6.82
CA SER A 108 -8.07 -1.97 -7.45
C SER A 108 -6.57 -1.81 -7.23
N GLY A 109 -6.04 -0.60 -7.40
CA GLY A 109 -4.64 -0.26 -7.16
C GLY A 109 -4.24 -0.47 -5.69
N ALA A 110 -5.06 0.01 -4.76
CA ALA A 110 -4.82 -0.16 -3.32
C ALA A 110 -4.84 -1.64 -2.90
N MET A 111 -5.74 -2.45 -3.44
CA MET A 111 -5.77 -3.90 -3.19
C MET A 111 -4.51 -4.61 -3.72
N LEU A 112 -4.05 -4.25 -4.92
CA LEU A 112 -2.82 -4.80 -5.48
C LEU A 112 -1.59 -4.42 -4.65
N ILE A 113 -1.49 -3.16 -4.21
CA ILE A 113 -0.40 -2.69 -3.35
C ILE A 113 -0.43 -3.43 -2.01
N ALA A 114 -1.58 -3.52 -1.34
CA ALA A 114 -1.71 -4.24 -0.08
C ALA A 114 -1.31 -5.71 -0.23
N THR A 115 -1.75 -6.37 -1.29
CA THR A 115 -1.39 -7.77 -1.59
C THR A 115 0.11 -7.92 -1.83
N SER A 116 0.71 -7.02 -2.60
CA SER A 116 2.15 -6.98 -2.86
C SER A 116 2.96 -6.87 -1.56
N HIS A 117 2.58 -5.97 -0.65
CA HIS A 117 3.23 -5.82 0.65
C HIS A 117 3.03 -7.02 1.56
N LEU A 118 1.83 -7.63 1.59
CA LEU A 118 1.59 -8.86 2.34
C LEU A 118 2.47 -10.01 1.85
N MET A 119 2.60 -10.16 0.53
CA MET A 119 3.48 -11.18 -0.06
C MET A 119 4.94 -10.88 0.25
N ASN A 120 5.38 -9.63 0.12
CA ASN A 120 6.72 -9.17 0.45
C ASN A 120 7.08 -9.53 1.90
N MET A 121 6.19 -9.21 2.85
CA MET A 121 6.37 -9.50 4.27
C MET A 121 6.41 -11.02 4.55
N LYS A 122 5.54 -11.82 3.92
CA LYS A 122 5.54 -13.28 4.08
C LYS A 122 6.83 -13.92 3.57
N ILE A 123 7.33 -13.49 2.41
CA ILE A 123 8.56 -14.01 1.83
C ILE A 123 9.76 -13.64 2.71
N CYS A 124 9.85 -12.40 3.17
CA CYS A 124 10.92 -11.99 4.07
C CYS A 124 10.93 -12.81 5.37
N ARG A 125 9.76 -13.07 5.96
CA ARG A 125 9.66 -13.91 7.17
C ARG A 125 10.12 -15.34 6.93
N SER A 126 9.76 -15.96 5.80
CA SER A 126 10.19 -17.33 5.49
C SER A 126 11.70 -17.46 5.31
N LEU A 127 12.36 -16.47 4.74
CA LEU A 127 13.81 -16.47 4.56
C LEU A 127 14.56 -16.35 5.90
N ASP A 128 14.05 -15.53 6.82
CA ASP A 128 14.68 -15.37 8.13
C ASP A 128 14.56 -16.63 8.98
N CYS A 129 13.42 -17.37 8.89
CA CYS A 129 13.26 -18.66 9.58
C CYS A 129 14.26 -19.73 9.09
N HIS A 130 14.59 -19.76 7.79
CA HIS A 130 15.59 -20.68 7.25
C HIS A 130 17.00 -20.36 7.72
N ASN A 131 17.37 -19.08 7.75
CA ASN A 131 18.71 -18.64 8.20
C ASN A 131 18.97 -18.91 9.69
N VAL A 132 17.93 -18.89 10.54
CA VAL A 132 18.06 -19.22 11.96
C VAL A 132 18.21 -20.72 12.18
N GLY A 133 17.51 -21.55 11.42
CA GLY A 133 17.62 -23.01 11.51
C GLY A 133 18.99 -23.58 11.08
N GLU A 134 19.68 -22.90 10.15
CA GLU A 134 21.04 -23.31 9.73
C GLU A 134 22.14 -22.94 10.75
N LEU A 135 21.87 -21.97 11.64
CA LEU A 135 22.83 -21.56 12.67
C LEU A 135 22.75 -22.42 13.95
N GLU A 136 21.67 -23.20 14.10
CA GLU A 136 21.46 -24.09 15.26
C GLU A 136 21.80 -25.58 14.96
N SER A 137 22.15 -25.92 13.73
CA SER A 137 22.58 -27.25 13.29
C SER A 137 24.09 -27.33 13.11
#